data_6e0be6cb0039b74744f4d24aab7acecc
#
_entry.id   6e0be6cb0039b74744f4d24aab7acecc
#
_cell.length_a   1.000
_cell.length_b   1.000
_cell.length_c   1.000
_cell.angle_alpha   90.00
_cell.angle_beta   90.00
_cell.angle_gamma   90.00
#
_symmetry.space_group_name_H-M   'P 1'
#
loop_
_entity.id
_entity.type
_entity.pdbx_description
1 polymer ?
#
loop_
_entity_poly.entity_id
_entity_poly.type
_entity_poly.pdbx_seq_one_letter_code
_entity_poly.pdbx_strand_id
1 'polypeptide(L)'
;MALNVIELNDRGIKVGDESGIIVQSPGFALVVDDKLEVGETAEQQARLQPTNSFNKYWHDLNLEPISHGNKFRHYADLAYAQLVHLAEVWEINNDVIFAVPGNFSRQQLAILLGLAQQSPFTTVGVVDSALAATATAAQSEHIVFADIQLHQVLLTKLAVVNDHLVTEGVVQIPGVGSQNFMNLMMQIATDIFIQQCRFNPQHNAESEQQLYNELPKWLLQDVKENTLQLELKSASAMHTAKLPRATLITSLNEYYKKINEQISVITLSNNAQLLLSKSLAELPAFQASLNQNSNVAIVEDHAVNTACYQYRDIINSSDEGIHLVNRLPMGSLRLQETASDTPETADNPTHALFLNRAIPINSIEIKNNVQLNGSAAVVKAIVMNIEDLPESLGRIQKRSDGVYLISGEQEVFLNDKPVAGEQLLGLGDRIRFASDGEEISLIQVANG
;
A
#
# COMPACT_ATOMS: atom_id res chain seq x y z
N MET A 1 -2.29 -28.37 1.14
CA MET A 1 -3.49 -27.99 0.37
C MET A 1 -3.24 -26.57 -0.13
N ALA A 2 -3.71 -26.23 -1.32
CA ALA A 2 -3.59 -24.87 -1.81
C ALA A 2 -4.47 -23.95 -0.93
N LEU A 3 -3.97 -22.78 -0.60
CA LEU A 3 -4.66 -21.77 0.20
C LEU A 3 -4.88 -20.55 -0.68
N ASN A 4 -6.06 -19.97 -0.60
CA ASN A 4 -6.34 -18.66 -1.19
C ASN A 4 -6.68 -17.66 -0.08
N VAL A 5 -6.42 -16.39 -0.33
CA VAL A 5 -6.79 -15.28 0.55
C VAL A 5 -7.79 -14.39 -0.18
N ILE A 6 -8.93 -14.11 0.45
CA ILE A 6 -9.91 -13.15 -0.07
C ILE A 6 -9.92 -11.94 0.87
N GLU A 7 -9.35 -10.83 0.41
CA GLU A 7 -9.38 -9.54 1.10
C GLU A 7 -10.64 -8.78 0.69
N LEU A 8 -11.51 -8.52 1.65
CA LEU A 8 -12.75 -7.79 1.44
C LEU A 8 -12.55 -6.28 1.61
N ASN A 9 -12.42 -5.60 0.51
CA ASN A 9 -12.56 -4.15 0.41
C ASN A 9 -13.52 -3.87 -0.76
N ASP A 10 -14.62 -3.17 -0.51
CA ASP A 10 -15.65 -2.92 -1.52
C ASP A 10 -15.17 -2.08 -2.72
N ARG A 11 -14.07 -1.34 -2.57
CA ARG A 11 -13.38 -0.69 -3.70
C ARG A 11 -12.78 -1.72 -4.66
N GLY A 12 -12.35 -2.86 -4.16
CA GLY A 12 -11.81 -3.95 -4.96
C GLY A 12 -11.47 -5.15 -4.09
N ILE A 13 -12.32 -6.18 -4.17
CA ILE A 13 -12.07 -7.46 -3.51
C ILE A 13 -10.87 -8.10 -4.17
N LYS A 14 -9.83 -8.37 -3.39
CA LYS A 14 -8.61 -9.01 -3.87
C LYS A 14 -8.64 -10.49 -3.54
N VAL A 15 -8.27 -11.30 -4.51
CA VAL A 15 -7.99 -12.73 -4.30
C VAL A 15 -6.52 -12.95 -4.54
N GLY A 16 -5.88 -13.67 -3.64
CA GLY A 16 -4.48 -14.02 -3.74
C GLY A 16 -4.21 -15.50 -3.47
N ASP A 17 -3.08 -15.95 -3.95
CA ASP A 17 -2.48 -17.24 -3.67
C ASP A 17 -1.03 -17.08 -3.20
N GLU A 18 -0.25 -18.15 -3.16
CA GLU A 18 1.16 -18.10 -2.74
C GLU A 18 2.06 -17.25 -3.67
N SER A 19 1.63 -17.02 -4.91
CA SER A 19 2.35 -16.18 -5.89
C SER A 19 2.04 -14.68 -5.73
N GLY A 20 0.99 -14.33 -4.98
CA GLY A 20 0.55 -12.96 -4.74
C GLY A 20 -0.92 -12.73 -5.08
N ILE A 21 -1.29 -11.48 -5.42
CA ILE A 21 -2.65 -11.12 -5.82
C ILE A 21 -2.88 -11.57 -7.27
N ILE A 22 -3.88 -12.44 -7.47
CA ILE A 22 -4.24 -12.96 -8.79
C ILE A 22 -5.36 -12.18 -9.47
N VAL A 23 -6.25 -11.54 -8.69
CA VAL A 23 -7.35 -10.71 -9.21
C VAL A 23 -7.79 -9.67 -8.19
N GLN A 24 -8.28 -8.56 -8.71
CA GLN A 24 -9.02 -7.54 -7.95
C GLN A 24 -10.36 -7.30 -8.66
N SER A 25 -11.46 -7.41 -7.92
CA SER A 25 -12.82 -7.26 -8.43
C SER A 25 -13.54 -6.14 -7.69
N PRO A 26 -13.92 -5.03 -8.34
CA PRO A 26 -14.64 -3.94 -7.70
C PRO A 26 -16.02 -4.38 -7.20
N GLY A 27 -16.48 -3.79 -6.09
CA GLY A 27 -17.76 -4.08 -5.46
C GLY A 27 -18.95 -3.51 -6.21
N PHE A 28 -19.07 -3.85 -7.50
CA PHE A 28 -20.17 -3.46 -8.38
C PHE A 28 -20.96 -4.68 -8.83
N ALA A 29 -22.28 -4.51 -8.91
CA ALA A 29 -23.20 -5.47 -9.45
C ALA A 29 -24.21 -4.77 -10.37
N LEU A 30 -24.56 -5.39 -11.48
CA LEU A 30 -25.53 -4.91 -12.45
C LEU A 30 -26.59 -5.99 -12.69
N VAL A 31 -27.85 -5.67 -12.46
CA VAL A 31 -28.99 -6.59 -12.64
C VAL A 31 -29.84 -6.14 -13.82
N VAL A 32 -29.82 -6.92 -14.90
CA VAL A 32 -30.60 -6.64 -16.12
C VAL A 32 -31.32 -7.90 -16.55
N ASP A 33 -32.64 -7.85 -16.70
CA ASP A 33 -33.47 -8.96 -17.16
C ASP A 33 -33.17 -10.29 -16.43
N ASP A 34 -33.10 -10.24 -15.08
CA ASP A 34 -32.74 -11.37 -14.21
C ASP A 34 -31.33 -11.97 -14.42
N LYS A 35 -30.49 -11.31 -15.20
CA LYS A 35 -29.04 -11.59 -15.29
C LYS A 35 -28.28 -10.68 -14.39
N LEU A 36 -27.28 -11.24 -13.75
CA LEU A 36 -26.39 -10.52 -12.88
C LEU A 36 -24.97 -10.54 -13.44
N GLU A 37 -24.41 -9.34 -13.60
CA GLU A 37 -22.99 -9.12 -13.84
C GLU A 37 -22.37 -8.54 -12.57
N VAL A 38 -21.12 -8.88 -12.26
CA VAL A 38 -20.41 -8.41 -11.06
C VAL A 38 -18.99 -7.97 -11.40
N GLY A 39 -18.41 -7.19 -10.52
CA GLY A 39 -17.02 -6.75 -10.65
C GLY A 39 -16.83 -5.71 -11.75
N GLU A 40 -15.74 -5.83 -12.50
CA GLU A 40 -15.31 -4.85 -13.50
C GLU A 40 -16.36 -4.66 -14.63
N THR A 41 -16.96 -5.74 -15.11
CA THR A 41 -18.00 -5.66 -16.15
C THR A 41 -19.21 -4.83 -15.68
N ALA A 42 -19.61 -4.98 -14.41
CA ALA A 42 -20.70 -4.21 -13.84
C ALA A 42 -20.29 -2.73 -13.63
N GLU A 43 -19.07 -2.47 -13.17
CA GLU A 43 -18.55 -1.11 -13.00
C GLU A 43 -18.48 -0.35 -14.32
N GLN A 44 -18.03 -1.00 -15.39
CA GLN A 44 -17.94 -0.42 -16.74
C GLN A 44 -19.30 -0.07 -17.36
N GLN A 45 -20.40 -0.54 -16.77
CA GLN A 45 -21.77 -0.26 -17.22
C GLN A 45 -22.59 0.51 -16.18
N ALA A 46 -22.02 0.83 -15.04
CA ALA A 46 -22.74 1.41 -13.91
C ALA A 46 -23.41 2.76 -14.22
N ARG A 47 -22.82 3.57 -15.11
CA ARG A 47 -23.36 4.86 -15.55
C ARG A 47 -24.32 4.74 -16.73
N LEU A 48 -24.25 3.63 -17.49
CA LEU A 48 -25.22 3.32 -18.55
C LEU A 48 -26.57 2.92 -17.98
N GLN A 49 -26.55 2.23 -16.83
CA GLN A 49 -27.74 1.67 -16.20
C GLN A 49 -27.76 1.94 -14.68
N PRO A 50 -27.81 3.21 -14.26
CA PRO A 50 -27.63 3.58 -12.84
C PRO A 50 -28.73 3.02 -11.93
N THR A 51 -29.94 2.80 -12.43
CA THR A 51 -31.06 2.22 -11.66
C THR A 51 -30.91 0.72 -11.41
N ASN A 52 -30.11 0.05 -12.23
CA ASN A 52 -29.86 -1.39 -12.18
C ASN A 52 -28.49 -1.72 -11.57
N SER A 53 -27.70 -0.70 -11.26
CA SER A 53 -26.36 -0.83 -10.71
C SER A 53 -26.35 -0.69 -9.19
N PHE A 54 -25.65 -1.61 -8.54
CA PHE A 54 -25.52 -1.69 -7.07
C PHE A 54 -24.04 -1.71 -6.71
N ASN A 55 -23.62 -0.80 -5.81
CA ASN A 55 -22.24 -0.74 -5.33
C ASN A 55 -22.12 -0.57 -3.80
N LYS A 56 -23.23 -0.80 -3.08
CA LYS A 56 -23.26 -0.72 -1.61
C LYS A 56 -23.42 -2.06 -0.92
N TYR A 57 -23.57 -3.14 -1.66
CA TYR A 57 -23.94 -4.44 -1.11
C TYR A 57 -22.88 -5.05 -0.17
N TRP A 58 -21.60 -4.70 -0.32
CA TRP A 58 -20.57 -5.04 0.66
C TRP A 58 -20.55 -4.08 1.85
N HIS A 59 -20.76 -2.78 1.59
CA HIS A 59 -20.83 -1.76 2.63
C HIS A 59 -22.00 -1.99 3.58
N ASP A 60 -23.19 -2.20 3.02
CA ASP A 60 -24.45 -2.39 3.72
C ASP A 60 -24.89 -3.87 3.72
N LEU A 61 -23.94 -4.81 3.82
CA LEU A 61 -24.24 -6.25 3.74
C LEU A 61 -25.33 -6.65 4.75
N ASN A 62 -26.51 -7.00 4.24
CA ASN A 62 -27.69 -7.35 5.02
C ASN A 62 -28.63 -8.28 4.26
N LEU A 63 -29.72 -8.72 4.94
CA LEU A 63 -30.80 -9.54 4.38
C LEU A 63 -32.09 -8.71 4.19
N GLU A 64 -32.01 -7.40 4.13
CA GLU A 64 -33.15 -6.55 3.86
C GLU A 64 -33.47 -6.55 2.35
N PRO A 65 -34.75 -6.53 1.96
CA PRO A 65 -35.15 -6.56 0.56
C PRO A 65 -34.67 -5.32 -0.20
N ILE A 66 -34.06 -5.53 -1.36
CA ILE A 66 -33.71 -4.45 -2.29
C ILE A 66 -34.90 -4.14 -3.23
N SER A 67 -35.05 -2.87 -3.58
CA SER A 67 -36.28 -2.33 -4.19
C SER A 67 -36.54 -2.76 -5.64
N HIS A 68 -35.71 -3.57 -6.30
CA HIS A 68 -35.87 -3.91 -7.72
C HIS A 68 -35.55 -5.39 -8.03
N GLY A 69 -35.61 -6.27 -7.04
CA GLY A 69 -35.13 -7.64 -7.18
C GLY A 69 -36.25 -8.66 -7.34
N ASN A 70 -36.42 -9.22 -8.50
CA ASN A 70 -37.24 -10.44 -8.67
C ASN A 70 -36.43 -11.69 -8.26
N LYS A 71 -35.20 -11.82 -8.72
CA LYS A 71 -34.31 -12.97 -8.46
C LYS A 71 -33.31 -12.68 -7.34
N PHE A 72 -32.76 -11.46 -7.30
CA PHE A 72 -31.81 -11.00 -6.27
C PHE A 72 -32.55 -10.11 -5.29
N ARG A 73 -32.80 -10.63 -4.09
CA ARG A 73 -33.70 -10.00 -3.12
C ARG A 73 -32.99 -9.14 -2.10
N HIS A 74 -31.72 -9.44 -1.83
CA HIS A 74 -30.95 -8.85 -0.75
C HIS A 74 -29.54 -8.47 -1.24
N TYR A 75 -28.88 -7.58 -0.52
CA TYR A 75 -27.44 -7.33 -0.78
C TYR A 75 -26.58 -8.58 -0.60
N ALA A 76 -26.97 -9.48 0.30
CA ALA A 76 -26.32 -10.77 0.47
C ALA A 76 -26.34 -11.63 -0.81
N ASP A 77 -27.40 -11.57 -1.61
CA ASP A 77 -27.46 -12.32 -2.88
C ASP A 77 -26.44 -11.80 -3.91
N LEU A 78 -26.22 -10.47 -3.95
CA LEU A 78 -25.23 -9.85 -4.81
C LEU A 78 -23.81 -10.18 -4.36
N ALA A 79 -23.56 -10.13 -3.04
CA ALA A 79 -22.28 -10.50 -2.45
C ALA A 79 -21.95 -11.97 -2.71
N TYR A 80 -22.93 -12.88 -2.54
CA TYR A 80 -22.78 -14.29 -2.84
C TYR A 80 -22.44 -14.52 -4.31
N ALA A 81 -23.17 -13.87 -5.22
CA ALA A 81 -22.92 -14.02 -6.64
C ALA A 81 -21.51 -13.56 -7.05
N GLN A 82 -20.98 -12.49 -6.41
CA GLN A 82 -19.61 -12.06 -6.67
C GLN A 82 -18.59 -13.08 -6.14
N LEU A 83 -18.80 -13.67 -4.96
CA LEU A 83 -17.92 -14.72 -4.43
C LEU A 83 -17.91 -15.96 -5.32
N VAL A 84 -19.09 -16.39 -5.78
CA VAL A 84 -19.22 -17.53 -6.70
C VAL A 84 -18.55 -17.23 -8.05
N HIS A 85 -18.78 -16.04 -8.61
CA HIS A 85 -18.14 -15.61 -9.86
C HIS A 85 -16.60 -15.62 -9.74
N LEU A 86 -16.06 -15.10 -8.66
CA LEU A 86 -14.61 -15.13 -8.41
C LEU A 86 -14.10 -16.57 -8.29
N ALA A 87 -14.84 -17.41 -7.57
CA ALA A 87 -14.47 -18.81 -7.41
C ALA A 87 -14.50 -19.60 -8.73
N GLU A 88 -15.51 -19.37 -9.58
CA GLU A 88 -15.64 -20.03 -10.87
C GLU A 88 -14.57 -19.58 -11.88
N VAL A 89 -14.34 -18.26 -11.99
CA VAL A 89 -13.41 -17.69 -12.99
C VAL A 89 -11.95 -18.00 -12.63
N TRP A 90 -11.62 -18.02 -11.36
CA TRP A 90 -10.24 -18.20 -10.86
C TRP A 90 -10.02 -19.57 -10.22
N GLU A 91 -10.96 -20.51 -10.41
CA GLU A 91 -10.87 -21.90 -9.94
C GLU A 91 -10.58 -22.03 -8.43
N ILE A 92 -11.17 -21.13 -7.61
CA ILE A 92 -11.00 -21.14 -6.16
C ILE A 92 -11.90 -22.22 -5.57
N ASN A 93 -11.35 -23.39 -5.30
CA ASN A 93 -12.04 -24.57 -4.77
C ASN A 93 -11.32 -25.18 -3.56
N ASN A 94 -10.36 -24.47 -3.00
CA ASN A 94 -9.48 -24.88 -1.90
C ASN A 94 -9.86 -24.18 -0.59
N ASP A 95 -8.95 -24.26 0.38
CA ASP A 95 -9.05 -23.53 1.63
C ASP A 95 -8.94 -22.02 1.40
N VAL A 96 -9.78 -21.25 2.08
CA VAL A 96 -9.82 -19.78 1.98
C VAL A 96 -9.70 -19.15 3.36
N ILE A 97 -8.82 -18.17 3.48
CA ILE A 97 -8.80 -17.20 4.58
C ILE A 97 -9.47 -15.92 4.08
N PHE A 98 -10.45 -15.42 4.85
CA PHE A 98 -11.00 -14.09 4.62
C PHE A 98 -10.25 -13.05 5.46
N ALA A 99 -9.76 -12.00 4.81
CA ALA A 99 -9.32 -10.79 5.46
C ALA A 99 -10.45 -9.75 5.37
N VAL A 100 -11.05 -9.41 6.52
CA VAL A 100 -12.25 -8.58 6.59
C VAL A 100 -11.93 -7.22 7.22
N PRO A 101 -12.54 -6.12 6.75
CA PRO A 101 -12.33 -4.81 7.34
C PRO A 101 -12.96 -4.74 8.75
N GLY A 102 -12.27 -4.07 9.67
CA GLY A 102 -12.66 -4.01 11.08
C GLY A 102 -13.98 -3.28 11.37
N ASN A 103 -14.62 -2.68 10.37
CA ASN A 103 -15.95 -2.07 10.48
C ASN A 103 -17.11 -3.06 10.25
N PHE A 104 -16.82 -4.32 9.90
CA PHE A 104 -17.87 -5.33 9.79
C PHE A 104 -18.52 -5.59 11.17
N SER A 105 -19.84 -5.48 11.21
CA SER A 105 -20.62 -5.87 12.37
C SER A 105 -20.63 -7.40 12.54
N ARG A 106 -20.99 -7.87 13.74
CA ARG A 106 -21.19 -9.32 13.99
C ARG A 106 -22.22 -9.93 13.05
N GLN A 107 -23.26 -9.17 12.68
CA GLN A 107 -24.30 -9.62 11.75
C GLN A 107 -23.72 -9.77 10.32
N GLN A 108 -22.94 -8.81 9.86
CA GLN A 108 -22.28 -8.88 8.54
C GLN A 108 -21.30 -10.05 8.47
N LEU A 109 -20.52 -10.29 9.54
CA LEU A 109 -19.64 -11.46 9.62
C LEU A 109 -20.42 -12.78 9.58
N ALA A 110 -21.54 -12.87 10.30
CA ALA A 110 -22.39 -14.06 10.26
C ALA A 110 -22.99 -14.31 8.86
N ILE A 111 -23.44 -13.24 8.18
CA ILE A 111 -23.91 -13.33 6.79
C ILE A 111 -22.78 -13.80 5.88
N LEU A 112 -21.59 -13.18 5.95
CA LEU A 112 -20.43 -13.57 5.16
C LEU A 112 -20.10 -15.06 5.31
N LEU A 113 -20.02 -15.55 6.55
CA LEU A 113 -19.74 -16.96 6.83
C LEU A 113 -20.84 -17.88 6.28
N GLY A 114 -22.11 -17.46 6.37
CA GLY A 114 -23.23 -18.18 5.76
C GLY A 114 -23.14 -18.25 4.22
N LEU A 115 -22.73 -17.16 3.57
CA LEU A 115 -22.48 -17.14 2.12
C LEU A 115 -21.28 -18.02 1.74
N ALA A 116 -20.21 -17.95 2.51
CA ALA A 116 -19.02 -18.76 2.30
C ALA A 116 -19.29 -20.27 2.41
N GLN A 117 -20.16 -20.69 3.32
CA GLN A 117 -20.58 -22.10 3.44
C GLN A 117 -21.31 -22.64 2.21
N GLN A 118 -21.92 -21.76 1.41
CA GLN A 118 -22.60 -22.12 0.17
C GLN A 118 -21.70 -21.96 -1.08
N SER A 119 -20.50 -21.45 -0.88
CA SER A 119 -19.51 -21.23 -1.95
C SER A 119 -18.70 -22.50 -2.24
N PRO A 120 -18.06 -22.63 -3.42
CA PRO A 120 -17.33 -23.85 -3.79
C PRO A 120 -16.01 -24.07 -3.05
N PHE A 121 -15.61 -23.16 -2.18
CA PHE A 121 -14.37 -23.23 -1.39
C PHE A 121 -14.68 -23.48 0.11
N THR A 122 -13.65 -23.84 0.88
CA THR A 122 -13.77 -24.07 2.32
C THR A 122 -13.14 -22.91 3.08
N THR A 123 -13.93 -22.20 3.90
CA THR A 123 -13.37 -21.16 4.78
C THR A 123 -12.66 -21.80 5.96
N VAL A 124 -11.37 -21.52 6.13
CA VAL A 124 -10.55 -22.05 7.23
C VAL A 124 -10.19 -21.01 8.28
N GLY A 125 -10.37 -19.71 7.98
CA GLY A 125 -10.06 -18.65 8.94
C GLY A 125 -10.57 -17.29 8.51
N VAL A 126 -10.66 -16.38 9.48
CA VAL A 126 -11.02 -14.97 9.26
C VAL A 126 -10.09 -14.08 10.07
N VAL A 127 -9.52 -13.07 9.46
CA VAL A 127 -8.59 -12.12 10.10
C VAL A 127 -9.02 -10.67 9.81
N ASP A 128 -8.73 -9.77 10.74
CA ASP A 128 -8.87 -8.32 10.49
C ASP A 128 -7.86 -7.88 9.41
N SER A 129 -8.36 -7.27 8.32
CA SER A 129 -7.53 -6.89 7.17
C SER A 129 -6.50 -5.82 7.53
N ALA A 130 -6.84 -4.87 8.41
CA ALA A 130 -5.92 -3.83 8.86
C ALA A 130 -4.80 -4.43 9.73
N LEU A 131 -5.14 -5.41 10.59
CA LEU A 131 -4.16 -6.15 11.37
C LEU A 131 -3.18 -6.90 10.45
N ALA A 132 -3.69 -7.63 9.46
CA ALA A 132 -2.87 -8.35 8.49
C ALA A 132 -2.00 -7.38 7.66
N ALA A 133 -2.60 -6.29 7.15
CA ALA A 133 -1.89 -5.28 6.35
C ALA A 133 -0.70 -4.66 7.09
N THR A 134 -0.81 -4.50 8.40
CA THR A 134 0.18 -3.79 9.21
C THR A 134 1.17 -4.70 9.93
N ALA A 135 0.91 -6.00 10.00
CA ALA A 135 1.71 -6.96 10.76
C ALA A 135 3.20 -6.96 10.41
N THR A 136 3.57 -6.67 9.16
CA THR A 136 4.97 -6.61 8.70
C THR A 136 5.53 -5.19 8.61
N ALA A 137 4.68 -4.16 8.67
CA ALA A 137 5.06 -2.75 8.50
C ALA A 137 5.09 -1.94 9.81
N ALA A 138 4.59 -2.53 10.90
CA ALA A 138 4.53 -1.89 12.22
C ALA A 138 5.93 -1.68 12.80
N GLN A 139 6.26 -0.43 13.14
CA GLN A 139 7.56 -0.03 13.72
C GLN A 139 7.41 0.75 15.03
N SER A 140 6.19 0.96 15.49
CA SER A 140 5.84 1.69 16.71
C SER A 140 4.89 0.89 17.57
N GLU A 141 4.82 1.22 18.87
CA GLU A 141 3.85 0.60 19.79
C GLU A 141 2.40 0.94 19.46
N HIS A 142 2.17 2.14 18.89
CA HIS A 142 0.87 2.58 18.44
C HIS A 142 0.88 2.85 16.94
N ILE A 143 -0.08 2.28 16.24
CA ILE A 143 -0.21 2.39 14.79
C ILE A 143 -1.63 2.84 14.44
N VAL A 144 -1.74 3.68 13.43
CA VAL A 144 -3.00 4.00 12.76
C VAL A 144 -2.88 3.57 11.32
N PHE A 145 -3.70 2.63 10.90
CA PHE A 145 -3.81 2.24 9.49
C PHE A 145 -5.00 2.95 8.86
N ALA A 146 -4.73 3.69 7.79
CA ALA A 146 -5.75 4.39 7.02
C ALA A 146 -5.97 3.68 5.68
N ASP A 147 -7.19 3.21 5.45
CA ASP A 147 -7.58 2.52 4.23
C ASP A 147 -8.80 3.18 3.58
N ILE A 148 -8.85 3.17 2.25
CA ILE A 148 -9.97 3.71 1.50
C ILE A 148 -10.86 2.59 0.97
N GLN A 149 -12.12 2.68 1.31
CA GLN A 149 -13.21 1.87 0.77
C GLN A 149 -14.00 2.66 -0.30
N LEU A 150 -14.98 2.04 -0.91
CA LEU A 150 -15.78 2.67 -1.98
C LEU A 150 -16.53 3.91 -1.47
N HIS A 151 -17.09 3.86 -0.25
CA HIS A 151 -17.97 4.91 0.29
C HIS A 151 -17.39 5.67 1.48
N GLN A 152 -16.26 5.24 2.02
CA GLN A 152 -15.66 5.81 3.23
C GLN A 152 -14.16 5.58 3.30
N VAL A 153 -13.51 6.26 4.25
CA VAL A 153 -12.16 5.93 4.71
C VAL A 153 -12.27 5.31 6.10
N LEU A 154 -11.49 4.26 6.35
CA LEU A 154 -11.36 3.62 7.66
C LEU A 154 -10.02 3.99 8.28
N LEU A 155 -10.05 4.34 9.56
CA LEU A 155 -8.86 4.48 10.38
C LEU A 155 -8.90 3.40 11.46
N THR A 156 -8.05 2.39 11.34
CA THR A 156 -7.92 1.32 12.32
C THR A 156 -6.79 1.64 13.28
N LYS A 157 -7.10 1.67 14.57
CA LYS A 157 -6.13 1.81 15.65
C LYS A 157 -5.60 0.44 16.02
N LEU A 158 -4.28 0.30 16.06
CA LEU A 158 -3.61 -0.90 16.48
C LEU A 158 -2.57 -0.56 17.55
N ALA A 159 -2.32 -1.48 18.44
CA ALA A 159 -1.27 -1.36 19.46
C ALA A 159 -0.51 -2.68 19.63
N VAL A 160 0.75 -2.54 20.04
CA VAL A 160 1.58 -3.69 20.42
C VAL A 160 1.38 -3.98 21.90
N VAL A 161 0.82 -5.14 22.22
CA VAL A 161 0.56 -5.58 23.58
C VAL A 161 1.12 -6.99 23.79
N ASN A 162 2.10 -7.13 24.68
CA ASN A 162 2.76 -8.42 24.98
C ASN A 162 3.24 -9.12 23.69
N ASP A 163 4.04 -8.46 22.89
CA ASP A 163 4.61 -8.94 21.62
C ASP A 163 3.56 -9.34 20.55
N HIS A 164 2.36 -8.82 20.68
CA HIS A 164 1.30 -9.02 19.69
C HIS A 164 0.78 -7.67 19.22
N LEU A 165 0.56 -7.57 17.93
CA LEU A 165 -0.21 -6.50 17.34
C LEU A 165 -1.69 -6.80 17.53
N VAL A 166 -2.45 -5.84 18.06
CA VAL A 166 -3.86 -5.99 18.41
C VAL A 166 -4.66 -4.84 17.84
N THR A 167 -5.82 -5.13 17.27
CA THR A 167 -6.79 -4.12 16.84
C THR A 167 -7.51 -3.55 18.05
N GLU A 168 -7.37 -2.25 18.31
CA GLU A 168 -8.03 -1.56 19.42
C GLU A 168 -9.40 -0.97 19.04
N GLY A 169 -9.54 -0.52 17.79
CA GLY A 169 -10.78 0.08 17.35
C GLY A 169 -10.71 0.67 15.94
N VAL A 170 -11.87 0.99 15.41
CA VAL A 170 -12.03 1.51 14.04
C VAL A 170 -12.84 2.79 14.05
N VAL A 171 -12.36 3.80 13.32
CA VAL A 171 -13.07 5.06 13.06
C VAL A 171 -13.45 5.09 11.58
N GLN A 172 -14.73 5.29 11.31
CA GLN A 172 -15.27 5.40 9.96
C GLN A 172 -15.45 6.88 9.60
N ILE A 173 -14.99 7.25 8.39
CA ILE A 173 -15.15 8.59 7.85
C ILE A 173 -16.02 8.50 6.59
N PRO A 174 -17.34 8.62 6.73
CA PRO A 174 -18.26 8.45 5.60
C PRO A 174 -18.19 9.62 4.62
N GLY A 175 -18.52 9.35 3.35
CA GLY A 175 -18.61 10.35 2.29
C GLY A 175 -17.28 10.86 1.77
N VAL A 176 -16.19 10.14 2.04
CA VAL A 176 -14.84 10.36 1.50
C VAL A 176 -14.21 9.06 0.97
N GLY A 177 -15.04 8.14 0.51
CA GLY A 177 -14.59 6.93 -0.17
C GLY A 177 -14.18 7.19 -1.62
N SER A 178 -13.61 6.18 -2.27
CA SER A 178 -13.10 6.30 -3.65
C SER A 178 -14.18 6.72 -4.65
N GLN A 179 -15.44 6.28 -4.47
CA GLN A 179 -16.57 6.70 -5.30
C GLN A 179 -16.90 8.20 -5.12
N ASN A 180 -16.75 8.74 -3.91
CA ASN A 180 -16.96 10.15 -3.66
C ASN A 180 -15.88 11.01 -4.34
N PHE A 181 -14.62 10.59 -4.26
CA PHE A 181 -13.51 11.22 -5.00
C PHE A 181 -13.74 11.15 -6.51
N MET A 182 -14.13 9.98 -7.02
CA MET A 182 -14.41 9.79 -8.44
C MET A 182 -15.51 10.73 -8.92
N ASN A 183 -16.64 10.81 -8.21
CA ASN A 183 -17.76 11.69 -8.56
C ASN A 183 -17.35 13.17 -8.57
N LEU A 184 -16.57 13.62 -7.59
CA LEU A 184 -16.06 15.01 -7.54
C LEU A 184 -15.12 15.30 -8.72
N MET A 185 -14.21 14.40 -9.02
CA MET A 185 -13.28 14.55 -10.14
C MET A 185 -14.01 14.54 -11.51
N MET A 186 -15.03 13.68 -11.65
CA MET A 186 -15.91 13.71 -12.84
C MET A 186 -16.62 15.06 -13.00
N GLN A 187 -17.12 15.64 -11.92
CA GLN A 187 -17.76 16.96 -11.96
C GLN A 187 -16.78 18.03 -12.41
N ILE A 188 -15.56 18.05 -11.84
CA ILE A 188 -14.51 18.99 -12.24
C ILE A 188 -14.15 18.84 -13.72
N ALA A 189 -13.96 17.60 -14.19
CA ALA A 189 -13.66 17.34 -15.59
C ALA A 189 -14.81 17.77 -16.50
N THR A 190 -16.07 17.53 -16.10
CA THR A 190 -17.26 17.97 -16.82
C THR A 190 -17.29 19.50 -16.98
N ASP A 191 -17.05 20.25 -15.91
CA ASP A 191 -17.00 21.70 -15.94
C ASP A 191 -15.94 22.22 -16.91
N ILE A 192 -14.76 21.58 -16.94
CA ILE A 192 -13.67 21.90 -17.87
C ILE A 192 -14.08 21.61 -19.32
N PHE A 193 -14.73 20.47 -19.62
CA PHE A 193 -15.24 20.17 -20.95
C PHE A 193 -16.31 21.16 -21.40
N ILE A 194 -17.22 21.56 -20.53
CA ILE A 194 -18.23 22.58 -20.83
C ILE A 194 -17.57 23.92 -21.16
N GLN A 195 -16.61 24.35 -20.34
CA GLN A 195 -15.94 25.66 -20.53
C GLN A 195 -15.09 25.69 -21.81
N GLN A 196 -14.30 24.64 -22.09
CA GLN A 196 -13.34 24.65 -23.19
C GLN A 196 -13.90 24.11 -24.50
N CYS A 197 -14.79 23.12 -24.44
CA CYS A 197 -15.31 22.41 -25.62
C CYS A 197 -16.81 22.63 -25.85
N ARG A 198 -17.53 23.28 -24.95
CA ARG A 198 -19.02 23.38 -24.93
C ARG A 198 -19.67 21.99 -25.00
N PHE A 199 -19.02 20.98 -24.45
CA PHE A 199 -19.45 19.61 -24.38
C PHE A 199 -19.71 19.22 -22.93
N ASN A 200 -20.93 18.70 -22.65
CA ASN A 200 -21.28 18.17 -21.34
C ASN A 200 -21.26 16.63 -21.39
N PRO A 201 -20.19 15.97 -20.85
CA PRO A 201 -20.12 14.51 -20.86
C PRO A 201 -21.24 13.83 -20.07
N GLN A 202 -21.79 14.49 -19.06
CA GLN A 202 -22.88 13.95 -18.23
C GLN A 202 -24.28 14.16 -18.83
N HIS A 203 -24.36 14.63 -20.09
CA HIS A 203 -25.64 14.83 -20.74
C HIS A 203 -26.27 13.53 -21.27
N ASN A 204 -25.46 12.52 -21.54
CA ASN A 204 -25.91 11.17 -21.88
C ASN A 204 -25.07 10.11 -21.15
N ALA A 205 -25.65 8.91 -21.02
CA ALA A 205 -25.07 7.82 -20.26
C ALA A 205 -23.75 7.30 -20.87
N GLU A 206 -23.62 7.27 -22.20
CA GLU A 206 -22.44 6.76 -22.88
C GLU A 206 -21.23 7.66 -22.62
N SER A 207 -21.39 8.99 -22.74
CA SER A 207 -20.30 9.92 -22.48
C SER A 207 -19.98 10.04 -20.98
N GLU A 208 -20.96 9.89 -20.10
CA GLU A 208 -20.73 9.81 -18.66
C GLU A 208 -19.93 8.54 -18.29
N GLN A 209 -20.29 7.40 -18.83
CA GLN A 209 -19.54 6.15 -18.60
C GLN A 209 -18.13 6.24 -19.17
N GLN A 210 -17.96 6.82 -20.36
CA GLN A 210 -16.65 7.05 -20.94
C GLN A 210 -15.79 7.96 -20.05
N LEU A 211 -16.35 9.07 -19.55
CA LEU A 211 -15.67 9.94 -18.61
C LEU A 211 -15.21 9.17 -17.35
N TYR A 212 -16.08 8.35 -16.78
CA TYR A 212 -15.78 7.51 -15.62
C TYR A 212 -14.61 6.57 -15.90
N ASN A 213 -14.60 5.89 -17.04
CA ASN A 213 -13.57 4.92 -17.41
C ASN A 213 -12.22 5.55 -17.76
N GLU A 214 -12.22 6.78 -18.32
CA GLU A 214 -11.00 7.46 -18.73
C GLU A 214 -10.32 8.24 -17.58
N LEU A 215 -11.09 8.67 -16.59
CA LEU A 215 -10.57 9.51 -15.51
C LEU A 215 -9.38 8.89 -14.74
N PRO A 216 -9.39 7.60 -14.35
CA PRO A 216 -8.23 6.97 -13.70
C PRO A 216 -6.97 7.00 -14.57
N LYS A 217 -7.11 6.82 -15.88
CA LYS A 217 -5.98 6.85 -16.84
C LYS A 217 -5.37 8.24 -16.95
N TRP A 218 -6.21 9.29 -16.94
CA TRP A 218 -5.72 10.67 -16.96
C TRP A 218 -4.94 11.03 -15.69
N LEU A 219 -5.33 10.49 -14.54
CA LEU A 219 -4.63 10.74 -13.28
C LEU A 219 -3.21 10.12 -13.28
N LEU A 220 -2.97 9.09 -14.08
CA LEU A 220 -1.67 8.45 -14.25
C LEU A 220 -0.74 9.19 -15.23
N GLN A 221 -1.19 10.27 -15.91
CA GLN A 221 -0.32 11.08 -16.76
C GLN A 221 0.84 11.67 -15.94
N ASP A 222 1.97 11.94 -16.63
CA ASP A 222 3.21 12.38 -15.99
C ASP A 222 2.95 13.51 -14.96
N VAL A 223 3.36 13.25 -13.73
CA VAL A 223 3.20 14.17 -12.59
C VAL A 223 3.99 15.47 -12.80
N LYS A 224 5.03 15.46 -13.64
CA LYS A 224 5.83 16.64 -13.99
C LYS A 224 5.03 17.66 -14.81
N GLU A 225 3.97 17.23 -15.50
CA GLU A 225 3.10 18.14 -16.23
C GLU A 225 2.09 18.80 -15.29
N ASN A 226 2.06 20.11 -15.29
CA ASN A 226 1.13 20.90 -14.47
C ASN A 226 -0.33 20.82 -14.95
N THR A 227 -0.58 20.12 -16.06
CA THR A 227 -1.89 20.06 -16.71
C THR A 227 -2.18 18.65 -17.19
N LEU A 228 -3.36 18.13 -16.86
CA LEU A 228 -3.89 16.88 -17.41
C LEU A 228 -4.53 17.14 -18.75
N GLN A 229 -4.21 16.35 -19.76
CA GLN A 229 -4.90 16.34 -21.03
C GLN A 229 -6.05 15.36 -21.00
N LEU A 230 -7.27 15.86 -21.16
CA LEU A 230 -8.51 15.08 -21.11
C LEU A 230 -9.05 14.92 -22.52
N GLU A 231 -9.39 13.69 -22.93
CA GLU A 231 -9.92 13.40 -24.26
C GLU A 231 -11.16 12.51 -24.18
N LEU A 232 -12.27 12.97 -24.74
CA LEU A 232 -13.50 12.21 -24.83
C LEU A 232 -14.05 12.23 -26.26
N LYS A 233 -14.57 11.08 -26.70
CA LYS A 233 -15.18 10.93 -28.01
C LYS A 233 -16.70 11.01 -27.91
N SER A 234 -17.30 11.93 -28.62
CA SER A 234 -18.75 11.92 -28.89
C SER A 234 -19.05 11.29 -30.25
N ALA A 235 -20.32 11.08 -30.57
CA ALA A 235 -20.75 10.56 -31.86
C ALA A 235 -20.23 11.40 -33.05
N SER A 236 -20.00 12.71 -32.87
CA SER A 236 -19.67 13.66 -33.95
C SER A 236 -18.23 14.20 -33.88
N ALA A 237 -17.54 14.12 -32.76
CA ALA A 237 -16.24 14.77 -32.58
C ALA A 237 -15.41 14.15 -31.42
N MET A 238 -14.10 14.39 -31.50
CA MET A 238 -13.19 14.25 -30.37
C MET A 238 -13.10 15.57 -29.62
N HIS A 239 -13.33 15.55 -28.32
CA HIS A 239 -13.23 16.70 -27.44
C HIS A 239 -11.96 16.60 -26.62
N THR A 240 -11.12 17.61 -26.69
CA THR A 240 -9.87 17.68 -25.92
C THR A 240 -9.92 18.90 -24.99
N ALA A 241 -9.68 18.66 -23.73
CA ALA A 241 -9.68 19.71 -22.70
C ALA A 241 -8.42 19.61 -21.83
N LYS A 242 -8.03 20.72 -21.19
CA LYS A 242 -6.86 20.78 -20.31
C LYS A 242 -7.29 21.14 -18.89
N LEU A 243 -7.05 20.24 -17.95
CA LEU A 243 -7.34 20.45 -16.52
C LEU A 243 -6.03 20.75 -15.77
N PRO A 244 -5.85 21.96 -15.23
CA PRO A 244 -4.72 22.25 -14.36
C PRO A 244 -4.73 21.36 -13.11
N ARG A 245 -3.62 20.68 -12.79
CA ARG A 245 -3.52 19.83 -11.59
C ARG A 245 -3.80 20.60 -10.30
N ALA A 246 -3.38 21.85 -10.22
CA ALA A 246 -3.68 22.71 -9.07
C ALA A 246 -5.18 22.89 -8.82
N THR A 247 -5.98 23.01 -9.88
CA THR A 247 -7.45 23.09 -9.78
C THR A 247 -8.03 21.80 -9.21
N LEU A 248 -7.57 20.64 -9.71
CA LEU A 248 -8.00 19.35 -9.21
C LEU A 248 -7.67 19.20 -7.72
N ILE A 249 -6.40 19.43 -7.33
CA ILE A 249 -5.92 19.30 -5.95
C ILE A 249 -6.69 20.23 -5.01
N THR A 250 -6.89 21.51 -5.40
CA THR A 250 -7.63 22.47 -4.59
C THR A 250 -9.07 22.01 -4.33
N SER A 251 -9.72 21.42 -5.33
CA SER A 251 -11.09 20.93 -5.19
C SER A 251 -11.18 19.68 -4.30
N LEU A 252 -10.11 18.87 -4.19
CA LEU A 252 -10.06 17.70 -3.32
C LEU A 252 -9.75 18.05 -1.84
N ASN A 253 -9.26 19.26 -1.56
CA ASN A 253 -8.78 19.66 -0.23
C ASN A 253 -9.83 19.52 0.87
N GLU A 254 -11.10 19.74 0.60
CA GLU A 254 -12.17 19.60 1.62
C GLU A 254 -12.30 18.12 2.07
N TYR A 255 -12.15 17.17 1.15
CA TYR A 255 -12.15 15.75 1.50
C TYR A 255 -10.88 15.39 2.28
N TYR A 256 -9.73 15.88 1.84
CA TYR A 256 -8.46 15.66 2.54
C TYR A 256 -8.47 16.25 3.94
N LYS A 257 -9.01 17.46 4.11
CA LYS A 257 -9.15 18.09 5.42
C LYS A 257 -9.97 17.23 6.37
N LYS A 258 -11.11 16.70 5.91
CA LYS A 258 -11.97 15.82 6.71
C LYS A 258 -11.23 14.55 7.17
N ILE A 259 -10.41 13.94 6.30
CA ILE A 259 -9.61 12.77 6.63
C ILE A 259 -8.48 13.14 7.60
N ASN A 260 -7.74 14.22 7.30
CA ASN A 260 -6.57 14.65 8.07
C ASN A 260 -6.94 15.12 9.49
N GLU A 261 -8.09 15.74 9.67
CA GLU A 261 -8.61 16.10 11.00
C GLU A 261 -8.80 14.86 11.87
N GLN A 262 -9.37 13.78 11.33
CA GLN A 262 -9.55 12.53 12.06
C GLN A 262 -8.23 11.80 12.32
N ILE A 263 -7.34 11.77 11.33
CA ILE A 263 -5.98 11.23 11.51
C ILE A 263 -5.27 11.98 12.65
N SER A 264 -5.31 13.31 12.62
CA SER A 264 -4.64 14.14 13.63
C SER A 264 -5.17 13.88 15.05
N VAL A 265 -6.48 13.79 15.23
CA VAL A 265 -7.09 13.47 16.53
C VAL A 265 -6.59 12.14 17.09
N ILE A 266 -6.41 11.14 16.22
CA ILE A 266 -6.02 9.79 16.65
C ILE A 266 -4.51 9.69 16.89
N THR A 267 -3.68 10.33 16.04
CA THR A 267 -2.22 10.19 16.10
C THR A 267 -1.59 11.08 17.17
N LEU A 268 -2.14 12.27 17.42
CA LEU A 268 -1.58 13.21 18.41
C LEU A 268 -1.57 12.68 19.84
N SER A 269 -2.51 11.81 20.21
CA SER A 269 -2.62 11.30 21.58
C SER A 269 -1.49 10.34 21.97
N ASN A 270 -0.87 9.62 21.01
CA ASN A 270 0.01 8.48 21.29
C ASN A 270 1.30 8.45 20.44
N ASN A 271 1.64 9.52 19.72
CA ASN A 271 2.77 9.53 18.77
C ASN A 271 2.74 8.29 17.82
N ALA A 272 1.55 7.97 17.31
CA ALA A 272 1.33 6.76 16.52
C ALA A 272 1.98 6.84 15.13
N GLN A 273 2.52 5.73 14.66
CA GLN A 273 2.91 5.56 13.26
C GLN A 273 1.65 5.56 12.38
N LEU A 274 1.67 6.36 11.31
CA LEU A 274 0.60 6.36 10.30
C LEU A 274 0.98 5.46 9.13
N LEU A 275 0.23 4.42 8.92
CA LEU A 275 0.34 3.53 7.76
C LEU A 275 -0.83 3.81 6.81
N LEU A 276 -0.53 4.00 5.54
CA LEU A 276 -1.53 4.25 4.50
C LEU A 276 -1.66 3.04 3.59
N SER A 277 -2.88 2.65 3.24
CA SER A 277 -3.05 1.77 2.09
C SER A 277 -2.55 2.46 0.82
N LYS A 278 -1.98 1.69 -0.10
CA LYS A 278 -1.50 2.21 -1.39
C LYS A 278 -2.59 2.98 -2.13
N SER A 279 -3.81 2.46 -2.12
CA SER A 279 -4.97 3.08 -2.76
C SER A 279 -5.32 4.46 -2.21
N LEU A 280 -5.16 4.69 -0.92
CA LEU A 280 -5.35 6.00 -0.30
C LEU A 280 -4.17 6.92 -0.60
N ALA A 281 -2.95 6.39 -0.54
CA ALA A 281 -1.72 7.14 -0.80
C ALA A 281 -1.59 7.64 -2.25
N GLU A 282 -2.19 6.92 -3.22
CA GLU A 282 -2.19 7.27 -4.64
C GLU A 282 -3.20 8.35 -5.02
N LEU A 283 -4.09 8.77 -4.12
CA LEU A 283 -4.97 9.91 -4.40
C LEU A 283 -4.14 11.17 -4.70
N PRO A 284 -4.53 12.00 -5.70
CA PRO A 284 -3.75 13.15 -6.15
C PRO A 284 -3.35 14.10 -5.02
N ALA A 285 -2.06 14.17 -4.71
CA ALA A 285 -1.47 15.02 -3.66
C ALA A 285 -1.94 14.71 -2.22
N PHE A 286 -2.60 13.58 -1.95
CA PHE A 286 -3.04 13.24 -0.59
C PHE A 286 -1.89 13.18 0.41
N GLN A 287 -0.79 12.49 0.07
CA GLN A 287 0.39 12.41 0.94
C GLN A 287 0.97 13.80 1.28
N ALA A 288 0.98 14.72 0.29
CA ALA A 288 1.45 16.09 0.49
C ALA A 288 0.51 16.92 1.39
N SER A 289 -0.75 16.50 1.55
CA SER A 289 -1.72 17.16 2.42
C SER A 289 -1.57 16.78 3.89
N LEU A 290 -0.82 15.69 4.20
CA LEU A 290 -0.58 15.23 5.56
C LEU A 290 0.41 16.15 6.28
N ASN A 291 0.27 16.26 7.60
CA ASN A 291 1.21 17.01 8.42
C ASN A 291 2.61 16.38 8.36
N GLN A 292 3.64 17.17 8.12
CA GLN A 292 5.04 16.73 7.91
C GLN A 292 5.68 16.05 9.13
N ASN A 293 5.07 16.11 10.31
CA ASN A 293 5.61 15.56 11.56
C ASN A 293 5.18 14.11 11.84
N SER A 294 4.46 13.47 10.93
CA SER A 294 3.98 12.10 11.12
C SER A 294 4.98 11.10 10.55
N ASN A 295 5.31 10.04 11.29
CA ASN A 295 5.98 8.86 10.75
C ASN A 295 5.00 8.13 9.82
N VAL A 296 5.04 8.46 8.53
CA VAL A 296 4.11 7.97 7.51
C VAL A 296 4.81 6.93 6.65
N ALA A 297 4.20 5.76 6.50
CA ALA A 297 4.64 4.76 5.54
C ALA A 297 3.45 4.22 4.73
N ILE A 298 3.75 3.68 3.55
CA ILE A 298 2.74 3.11 2.66
C ILE A 298 2.82 1.59 2.77
N VAL A 299 1.66 0.96 2.91
CA VAL A 299 1.53 -0.49 2.92
C VAL A 299 1.28 -0.98 1.49
N GLU A 300 2.07 -1.95 1.07
CA GLU A 300 1.95 -2.52 -0.26
C GLU A 300 0.67 -3.34 -0.45
N ASP A 301 0.17 -3.39 -1.68
CA ASP A 301 -1.10 -4.06 -2.01
C ASP A 301 -1.15 -5.55 -1.64
N HIS A 302 0.00 -6.22 -1.63
CA HIS A 302 0.10 -7.65 -1.31
C HIS A 302 0.32 -7.94 0.18
N ALA A 303 0.42 -6.92 1.04
CA ALA A 303 0.75 -7.08 2.46
C ALA A 303 -0.23 -7.98 3.20
N VAL A 304 -1.54 -7.82 2.96
CA VAL A 304 -2.59 -8.67 3.55
C VAL A 304 -2.41 -10.13 3.13
N ASN A 305 -2.23 -10.37 1.84
CA ASN A 305 -2.00 -11.72 1.31
C ASN A 305 -0.77 -12.38 1.96
N THR A 306 0.35 -11.66 1.97
CA THR A 306 1.61 -12.13 2.56
C THR A 306 1.45 -12.46 4.06
N ALA A 307 0.79 -11.58 4.82
CA ALA A 307 0.55 -11.80 6.25
C ALA A 307 -0.36 -13.02 6.50
N CYS A 308 -1.42 -13.22 5.69
CA CYS A 308 -2.29 -14.38 5.81
C CYS A 308 -1.53 -15.69 5.58
N TYR A 309 -0.59 -15.72 4.64
CA TYR A 309 0.28 -16.89 4.43
C TYR A 309 1.27 -17.09 5.58
N GLN A 310 1.89 -16.01 6.05
CA GLN A 310 2.86 -16.06 7.15
C GLN A 310 2.23 -16.55 8.45
N TYR A 311 1.02 -16.11 8.76
CA TYR A 311 0.31 -16.40 10.00
C TYR A 311 -0.82 -17.44 9.84
N ARG A 312 -0.81 -18.20 8.73
CA ARG A 312 -1.88 -19.16 8.41
C ARG A 312 -2.21 -20.11 9.54
N ASP A 313 -1.20 -20.61 10.26
CA ASP A 313 -1.39 -21.58 11.35
C ASP A 313 -2.06 -20.98 12.58
N ILE A 314 -2.02 -19.65 12.72
CA ILE A 314 -2.70 -18.90 13.78
C ILE A 314 -4.12 -18.51 13.34
N ILE A 315 -4.29 -18.17 12.05
CA ILE A 315 -5.56 -17.75 11.47
C ILE A 315 -6.47 -18.95 11.24
N ASN A 316 -5.90 -20.12 10.92
CA ASN A 316 -6.65 -21.35 10.69
C ASN A 316 -7.18 -21.89 12.02
N SER A 317 -8.49 -21.81 12.20
CA SER A 317 -9.21 -22.23 13.41
C SER A 317 -9.68 -23.68 13.27
N SER A 318 -8.88 -24.65 13.71
CA SER A 318 -9.14 -26.05 13.38
C SER A 318 -10.20 -26.77 14.23
N ASP A 319 -10.46 -26.39 15.48
CA ASP A 319 -11.26 -27.25 16.40
C ASP A 319 -12.45 -26.58 17.11
N GLU A 320 -12.53 -25.25 17.20
CA GLU A 320 -13.54 -24.54 17.98
C GLU A 320 -14.52 -23.69 17.15
N GLY A 321 -14.47 -23.80 15.83
CA GLY A 321 -15.21 -22.93 14.92
C GLY A 321 -14.40 -21.73 14.43
N ILE A 322 -14.90 -21.05 13.38
CA ILE A 322 -14.22 -19.91 12.76
C ILE A 322 -14.39 -18.67 13.64
N HIS A 323 -13.28 -18.09 14.08
CA HIS A 323 -13.23 -16.85 14.85
C HIS A 323 -12.54 -15.75 14.07
N LEU A 324 -12.96 -14.50 14.28
CA LEU A 324 -12.21 -13.35 13.76
C LEU A 324 -10.91 -13.17 14.55
N VAL A 325 -9.78 -13.36 13.89
CA VAL A 325 -8.47 -13.08 14.45
C VAL A 325 -8.22 -11.57 14.41
N ASN A 326 -8.15 -10.96 15.58
CA ASN A 326 -7.89 -9.54 15.80
C ASN A 326 -6.58 -9.28 16.56
N ARG A 327 -5.71 -10.31 16.62
CA ARG A 327 -4.42 -10.29 17.30
C ARG A 327 -3.45 -11.22 16.55
N LEU A 328 -2.27 -10.69 16.17
CA LEU A 328 -1.20 -11.47 15.56
C LEU A 328 0.09 -11.26 16.33
N PRO A 329 0.96 -12.29 16.46
CA PRO A 329 2.27 -12.07 17.04
C PRO A 329 3.06 -11.11 16.15
N MET A 330 3.76 -10.16 16.75
CA MET A 330 4.79 -9.41 16.05
C MET A 330 5.88 -10.42 15.72
N GLY A 331 6.01 -10.80 14.45
CA GLY A 331 7.22 -11.46 13.99
C GLY A 331 8.39 -10.60 14.47
N SER A 332 9.54 -11.19 14.81
CA SER A 332 10.69 -10.54 15.46
C SER A 332 11.20 -9.25 14.78
N LEU A 333 10.30 -8.29 14.56
CA LEU A 333 10.59 -6.88 14.42
C LEU A 333 10.87 -6.39 15.83
N ARG A 334 12.12 -6.63 16.29
CA ARG A 334 12.63 -5.91 17.46
C ARG A 334 12.38 -4.43 17.22
N LEU A 335 11.46 -3.85 18.00
CA LEU A 335 11.56 -2.46 18.36
C LEU A 335 13.03 -2.25 18.70
N GLN A 336 13.72 -1.33 18.04
CA GLN A 336 15.06 -0.93 18.45
C GLN A 336 14.94 -0.31 19.83
N GLU A 337 14.89 -1.17 20.86
CA GLU A 337 15.25 -0.76 22.20
C GLU A 337 16.73 -0.37 22.15
N THR A 338 16.99 0.90 22.43
CA THR A 338 18.30 1.38 22.87
C THR A 338 18.64 0.67 24.18
N ALA A 339 19.29 -0.47 24.09
CA ALA A 339 20.04 -1.05 25.20
C ALA A 339 21.01 -2.13 24.70
N SER A 340 22.27 -1.83 24.82
CA SER A 340 23.45 -2.65 25.15
C SER A 340 23.45 -4.17 24.86
N ASP A 341 24.42 -4.54 24.01
CA ASP A 341 25.30 -5.71 24.06
C ASP A 341 24.74 -7.13 24.15
N THR A 342 24.71 -7.82 23.01
CA THR A 342 25.49 -9.05 22.74
C THR A 342 25.34 -9.49 21.27
N PRO A 343 26.37 -10.02 20.59
CA PRO A 343 26.37 -10.20 19.15
C PRO A 343 25.76 -11.55 18.76
N GLU A 344 24.65 -11.52 18.04
CA GLU A 344 24.20 -12.67 17.23
C GLU A 344 24.33 -12.32 15.74
N THR A 345 25.01 -13.21 15.04
CA THR A 345 25.28 -13.33 13.58
C THR A 345 24.75 -12.17 12.72
N ALA A 346 25.57 -11.16 12.54
CA ALA A 346 25.33 -10.06 11.63
C ALA A 346 25.27 -10.58 10.19
N ASP A 347 24.17 -10.31 9.47
CA ASP A 347 24.12 -10.42 8.02
C ASP A 347 25.21 -9.53 7.44
N ASN A 348 26.23 -10.14 6.85
CA ASN A 348 27.38 -9.43 6.33
C ASN A 348 26.99 -8.62 5.10
N PRO A 349 27.32 -7.33 5.03
CA PRO A 349 27.05 -6.51 3.85
C PRO A 349 27.80 -7.07 2.63
N THR A 350 27.16 -7.01 1.46
CA THR A 350 27.73 -7.50 0.21
C THR A 350 28.26 -6.37 -0.69
N HIS A 351 27.73 -5.15 -0.52
CA HIS A 351 28.06 -4.00 -1.35
C HIS A 351 28.17 -2.72 -0.50
N ALA A 352 29.03 -1.81 -0.97
CA ALA A 352 29.09 -0.42 -0.51
C ALA A 352 28.33 0.45 -1.54
N LEU A 353 27.36 1.23 -1.08
CA LEU A 353 26.61 2.19 -1.89
C LEU A 353 27.25 3.58 -1.74
N PHE A 354 27.72 4.15 -2.84
CA PHE A 354 28.32 5.48 -2.91
C PHE A 354 27.82 6.21 -4.15
N LEU A 355 27.33 7.43 -4.00
CA LEU A 355 26.76 8.26 -5.10
C LEU A 355 25.78 7.46 -6.01
N ASN A 356 24.85 6.75 -5.40
CA ASN A 356 23.85 5.89 -6.08
C ASN A 356 24.45 4.70 -6.86
N ARG A 357 25.72 4.33 -6.58
CA ARG A 357 26.39 3.21 -7.22
C ARG A 357 26.76 2.14 -6.20
N ALA A 358 26.24 0.92 -6.39
CA ALA A 358 26.59 -0.23 -5.56
C ALA A 358 27.92 -0.86 -6.02
N ILE A 359 28.89 -0.97 -5.13
CA ILE A 359 30.25 -1.51 -5.39
C ILE A 359 30.40 -2.79 -4.57
N PRO A 360 30.64 -3.98 -5.17
CA PRO A 360 30.81 -5.21 -4.44
C PRO A 360 31.99 -5.17 -3.48
N ILE A 361 31.78 -5.60 -2.22
CA ILE A 361 32.81 -5.59 -1.18
C ILE A 361 33.65 -6.88 -1.30
N ASN A 362 34.86 -6.74 -1.84
CA ASN A 362 35.94 -7.71 -1.66
C ASN A 362 37.13 -7.02 -0.96
N SER A 363 37.68 -6.01 -1.62
CA SER A 363 38.62 -5.04 -1.07
C SER A 363 38.37 -3.74 -1.85
N ILE A 364 37.89 -2.70 -1.19
CA ILE A 364 37.59 -1.39 -1.76
C ILE A 364 38.53 -0.39 -1.10
N GLU A 365 39.39 0.26 -1.88
CA GLU A 365 40.19 1.37 -1.40
C GLU A 365 39.34 2.65 -1.40
N ILE A 366 39.47 3.47 -0.38
CA ILE A 366 38.84 4.79 -0.28
C ILE A 366 39.94 5.82 -0.41
N LYS A 367 39.87 6.63 -1.49
CA LYS A 367 40.87 7.61 -1.85
C LYS A 367 40.28 9.01 -1.91
N ASN A 368 41.10 9.99 -1.66
CA ASN A 368 40.76 11.41 -1.77
C ASN A 368 41.52 12.03 -2.94
N ASN A 369 40.81 12.80 -3.76
CA ASN A 369 41.36 13.76 -4.75
C ASN A 369 42.44 13.22 -5.71
N VAL A 370 42.19 12.03 -6.29
CA VAL A 370 43.13 11.46 -7.28
C VAL A 370 42.90 12.11 -8.67
N GLN A 371 43.81 12.96 -9.11
CA GLN A 371 43.88 13.31 -10.55
C GLN A 371 44.22 12.05 -11.34
N LEU A 372 43.24 11.57 -12.16
CA LEU A 372 43.42 10.41 -13.05
C LEU A 372 44.43 10.73 -14.16
N ASN A 373 45.70 10.51 -13.92
CA ASN A 373 46.70 10.38 -14.96
C ASN A 373 46.88 8.90 -15.30
N GLY A 374 46.28 8.49 -16.41
CA GLY A 374 46.68 7.43 -17.31
C GLY A 374 47.02 6.04 -16.73
N SER A 375 46.16 5.07 -17.06
CA SER A 375 46.45 3.65 -17.25
C SER A 375 47.09 2.88 -16.08
N ALA A 376 46.30 2.28 -15.25
CA ALA A 376 46.64 1.06 -14.52
C ALA A 376 45.40 0.33 -13.96
N ALA A 377 45.49 -0.99 -13.90
CA ALA A 377 44.62 -2.03 -13.41
C ALA A 377 43.43 -1.60 -12.52
N VAL A 378 42.27 -2.21 -12.83
CA VAL A 378 40.99 -2.03 -12.11
C VAL A 378 41.13 -2.41 -10.63
N VAL A 379 41.59 -1.51 -9.81
CA VAL A 379 41.36 -1.55 -8.36
C VAL A 379 40.00 -0.88 -8.13
N LYS A 380 39.05 -1.59 -7.55
CA LYS A 380 37.77 -1.00 -7.17
C LYS A 380 38.02 0.02 -6.06
N ALA A 381 37.96 1.28 -6.38
CA ALA A 381 38.20 2.37 -5.45
C ALA A 381 36.99 3.30 -5.39
N ILE A 382 36.66 3.77 -4.21
CA ILE A 382 35.78 4.91 -3.96
C ILE A 382 36.65 6.16 -3.92
N VAL A 383 36.38 7.14 -4.78
CA VAL A 383 37.13 8.41 -4.82
C VAL A 383 36.22 9.51 -4.29
N MET A 384 36.67 10.18 -3.25
CA MET A 384 36.04 11.34 -2.62
C MET A 384 36.81 12.61 -2.93
N ASN A 385 36.17 13.76 -2.79
CA ASN A 385 36.82 15.05 -2.95
C ASN A 385 36.58 15.89 -1.69
N ILE A 386 37.45 15.71 -0.68
CA ILE A 386 37.34 16.37 0.62
C ILE A 386 38.59 17.19 0.84
N GLU A 387 38.43 18.50 1.10
CA GLU A 387 39.55 19.40 1.38
C GLU A 387 40.27 18.99 2.67
N ASP A 388 41.59 19.19 2.71
CA ASP A 388 42.46 18.96 3.88
C ASP A 388 42.61 17.50 4.35
N LEU A 389 42.14 16.50 3.61
CA LEU A 389 42.36 15.09 3.93
C LEU A 389 43.45 14.43 3.07
N PRO A 390 44.18 13.42 3.59
CA PRO A 390 45.21 12.71 2.87
C PRO A 390 44.67 11.95 1.67
N GLU A 391 45.55 11.57 0.68
CA GLU A 391 45.18 10.85 -0.52
C GLU A 391 44.54 9.46 -0.22
N SER A 392 44.99 8.77 0.83
CA SER A 392 44.44 7.48 1.26
C SER A 392 43.64 7.68 2.52
N LEU A 393 42.30 7.44 2.40
CA LEU A 393 41.35 7.58 3.51
C LEU A 393 41.12 6.26 4.27
N GLY A 394 41.38 5.12 3.64
CA GLY A 394 41.18 3.82 4.23
C GLY A 394 40.75 2.76 3.24
N ARG A 395 40.28 1.64 3.76
CA ARG A 395 39.75 0.56 2.92
C ARG A 395 38.62 -0.21 3.63
N ILE A 396 37.69 -0.72 2.84
CA ILE A 396 36.69 -1.71 3.27
C ILE A 396 37.13 -3.06 2.77
N GLN A 397 37.31 -4.03 3.68
CA GLN A 397 37.81 -5.36 3.38
C GLN A 397 36.92 -6.45 3.91
N LYS A 398 36.54 -7.40 3.06
CA LYS A 398 35.83 -8.62 3.46
C LYS A 398 36.86 -9.67 3.92
N ARG A 399 36.60 -10.28 5.09
CA ARG A 399 37.36 -11.40 5.66
C ARG A 399 36.40 -12.58 5.90
N SER A 400 36.94 -13.69 6.36
CA SER A 400 36.14 -14.91 6.65
C SER A 400 35.13 -14.72 7.79
N ASP A 401 35.37 -13.78 8.68
CA ASP A 401 34.62 -13.49 9.89
C ASP A 401 33.79 -12.18 9.83
N GLY A 402 33.86 -11.45 8.72
CA GLY A 402 33.06 -10.22 8.55
C GLY A 402 33.63 -9.24 7.54
N VAL A 403 33.02 -8.05 7.48
CA VAL A 403 33.47 -6.92 6.69
C VAL A 403 34.05 -5.86 7.61
N TYR A 404 35.23 -5.35 7.31
CA TYR A 404 35.95 -4.44 8.17
C TYR A 404 36.26 -3.13 7.44
N LEU A 405 36.09 -2.02 8.15
CA LEU A 405 36.68 -0.72 7.82
C LEU A 405 38.07 -0.64 8.45
N ILE A 406 39.05 -0.32 7.65
CA ILE A 406 40.43 -0.03 8.12
C ILE A 406 40.68 1.41 7.79
N SER A 407 40.60 2.29 8.78
CA SER A 407 40.83 3.73 8.61
C SER A 407 42.35 4.07 8.66
N GLY A 408 42.69 5.17 8.02
CA GLY A 408 44.00 5.81 8.20
C GLY A 408 44.10 6.58 9.50
N GLU A 409 44.98 7.58 9.54
CA GLU A 409 45.21 8.41 10.73
C GLU A 409 44.15 9.51 10.92
N GLN A 410 43.30 9.74 9.92
CA GLN A 410 42.21 10.73 9.95
C GLN A 410 41.02 10.25 10.76
N GLU A 411 40.24 11.22 11.22
CA GLU A 411 38.99 10.95 11.92
C GLU A 411 37.93 10.38 10.92
N VAL A 412 37.31 9.28 11.31
CA VAL A 412 36.24 8.62 10.52
C VAL A 412 35.01 8.49 11.40
N PHE A 413 33.84 8.71 10.82
CA PHE A 413 32.57 8.57 11.52
C PHE A 413 31.87 7.30 11.00
N LEU A 414 31.51 6.42 11.94
CA LEU A 414 30.66 5.26 11.69
C LEU A 414 29.33 5.50 12.42
N ASN A 415 28.23 5.59 11.67
CA ASN A 415 26.90 5.90 12.23
C ASN A 415 26.94 7.16 13.11
N ASP A 416 27.56 8.23 12.62
CA ASP A 416 27.72 9.52 13.28
C ASP A 416 28.59 9.51 14.56
N LYS A 417 29.28 8.40 14.86
CA LYS A 417 30.21 8.29 15.97
C LYS A 417 31.65 8.26 15.47
N PRO A 418 32.57 9.05 16.03
CA PRO A 418 33.97 9.01 15.63
C PRO A 418 34.59 7.66 16.00
N VAL A 419 35.26 7.05 15.03
CA VAL A 419 35.96 5.77 15.18
C VAL A 419 37.40 5.87 14.62
N ALA A 420 38.28 5.01 15.09
CA ALA A 420 39.66 4.93 14.62
C ALA A 420 40.12 3.48 14.51
N GLY A 421 41.04 3.24 13.58
CA GLY A 421 41.64 1.91 13.38
C GLY A 421 40.73 0.93 12.63
N GLU A 422 40.64 -0.28 13.15
CA GLU A 422 39.86 -1.34 12.51
C GLU A 422 38.50 -1.48 13.19
N GLN A 423 37.40 -1.45 12.37
CA GLN A 423 36.03 -1.54 12.84
C GLN A 423 35.28 -2.59 12.05
N LEU A 424 34.55 -3.48 12.74
CA LEU A 424 33.63 -4.43 12.12
C LEU A 424 32.40 -3.65 11.60
N LEU A 425 31.99 -3.93 10.38
CA LEU A 425 30.88 -3.28 9.69
C LEU A 425 29.71 -4.23 9.54
N GLY A 426 28.52 -3.73 9.87
CA GLY A 426 27.23 -4.40 9.69
C GLY A 426 26.45 -3.89 8.48
N LEU A 427 25.39 -4.60 8.16
CA LEU A 427 24.43 -4.16 7.15
C LEU A 427 23.73 -2.87 7.62
N GLY A 428 23.65 -1.87 6.73
CA GLY A 428 23.05 -0.56 7.04
C GLY A 428 24.02 0.44 7.67
N ASP A 429 25.27 0.07 7.99
CA ASP A 429 26.27 1.01 8.50
C ASP A 429 26.59 2.11 7.50
N ARG A 430 26.86 3.30 8.02
CA ARG A 430 27.17 4.52 7.27
C ARG A 430 28.52 5.05 7.68
N ILE A 431 29.38 5.28 6.68
CA ILE A 431 30.77 5.75 6.87
C ILE A 431 30.90 7.14 6.28
N ARG A 432 31.45 8.10 7.04
CA ARG A 432 31.81 9.43 6.58
C ARG A 432 33.24 9.79 7.04
N PHE A 433 33.94 10.55 6.22
CA PHE A 433 35.32 11.01 6.47
C PHE A 433 35.41 12.50 6.84
N ALA A 434 34.28 13.20 6.86
CA ALA A 434 34.13 14.57 7.36
C ALA A 434 32.70 14.76 7.89
N SER A 435 32.51 15.76 8.76
CA SER A 435 31.20 16.06 9.36
C SER A 435 30.10 16.34 8.30
N ASP A 436 30.48 17.01 7.20
CA ASP A 436 29.60 17.37 6.07
C ASP A 436 29.97 16.65 4.78
N GLY A 437 30.69 15.51 4.86
CA GLY A 437 31.20 14.76 3.73
C GLY A 437 30.17 13.78 3.13
N GLU A 438 30.52 13.29 1.91
CA GLU A 438 29.76 12.23 1.25
C GLU A 438 29.75 10.95 2.08
N GLU A 439 28.63 10.23 2.05
CA GLU A 439 28.37 9.04 2.85
C GLU A 439 28.50 7.75 2.02
N ILE A 440 29.14 6.74 2.61
CA ILE A 440 29.14 5.37 2.09
C ILE A 440 28.21 4.54 2.95
N SER A 441 27.16 3.97 2.38
CA SER A 441 26.22 3.09 3.08
C SER A 441 26.49 1.62 2.74
N LEU A 442 26.44 0.73 3.73
CA LEU A 442 26.62 -0.70 3.52
C LEU A 442 25.30 -1.39 3.26
N ILE A 443 25.19 -2.07 2.15
CA ILE A 443 23.95 -2.70 1.67
C ILE A 443 24.16 -4.17 1.33
N GLN A 444 23.06 -4.92 1.30
CA GLN A 444 23.02 -6.27 0.75
C GLN A 444 22.32 -6.22 -0.61
N VAL A 445 22.97 -6.77 -1.63
CA VAL A 445 22.37 -6.96 -2.95
C VAL A 445 22.13 -8.45 -3.13
N ALA A 446 20.87 -8.87 -3.29
CA ALA A 446 20.53 -10.23 -3.63
C ALA A 446 21.09 -10.55 -5.02
N ASN A 447 21.82 -11.65 -5.12
CA ASN A 447 22.22 -12.17 -6.43
C ASN A 447 20.95 -12.65 -7.13
N GLY A 448 20.54 -11.94 -8.21
CA GLY A 448 19.50 -12.36 -9.12
C GLY A 448 19.89 -13.59 -9.93
#